data_a52906a4d4dd4404340840a350863b1b
#
_entry.id   a52906a4d4dd4404340840a350863b1b
#
_cell.length_a   1.000
_cell.length_b   1.000
_cell.length_c   1.000
_cell.angle_alpha   90.00
_cell.angle_beta   90.00
_cell.angle_gamma   90.00
#
_symmetry.space_group_name_H-M   'P 1'
#
loop_
_entity.id
_entity.type
_entity.pdbx_description
1 polymer ?
#
loop_
_entity_poly.entity_id
_entity_poly.type
_entity_poly.pdbx_seq_one_letter_code
_entity_poly.pdbx_strand_id
1 'polypeptide(L)'
;SLSDAPAPDVATAYQHALQVRQARIARGEHPKGFKIGFTNASIWERYRVDGPIWGTVYDRTLSFCDGQGSVRIDQLCQPRIEPEVVFGMRTTPPADATLHTLFEAIEWVAPGFEIVQSHKKDWLFQAADCITDGGLHGRLLVGKRVPLATIAQSADALETLLGACEVQLSKTGAFIEQGCGANVLGSP
;
A
#
# COMPACT_ATOMS: atom_id res chain seq x y z
N SER A 1 11.75 27.44 1.31
CA SER A 1 11.54 26.15 0.62
C SER A 1 10.26 25.53 1.12
N LEU A 2 9.57 24.72 0.31
CA LEU A 2 8.36 24.00 0.71
C LEU A 2 8.60 23.06 1.92
N SER A 3 9.87 22.82 2.25
CA SER A 3 10.29 21.95 3.36
C SER A 3 10.16 22.59 4.75
N ASP A 4 9.96 23.88 4.85
CA ASP A 4 10.05 24.62 6.13
C ASP A 4 8.66 25.01 6.69
N ALA A 5 7.58 24.78 5.93
CA ALA A 5 6.23 24.98 6.43
C ALA A 5 5.86 23.86 7.43
N PRO A 6 5.17 24.19 8.53
CA PRO A 6 4.67 23.15 9.43
C PRO A 6 3.74 22.20 8.67
N ALA A 7 3.83 20.90 8.99
CA ALA A 7 2.94 19.91 8.39
C ALA A 7 1.47 20.29 8.71
N PRO A 8 0.54 20.16 7.74
CA PRO A 8 -0.87 20.37 7.98
C PRO A 8 -1.41 19.32 8.99
N ASP A 9 -2.60 19.53 9.53
CA ASP A 9 -3.29 18.46 10.23
C ASP A 9 -3.73 17.34 9.25
N VAL A 10 -4.09 16.18 9.79
CA VAL A 10 -4.45 14.99 8.99
C VAL A 10 -5.63 15.26 8.06
N ALA A 11 -6.66 16.00 8.52
CA ALA A 11 -7.84 16.29 7.70
C ALA A 11 -7.48 17.18 6.50
N THR A 12 -6.70 18.23 6.73
CA THR A 12 -6.17 19.11 5.68
C THR A 12 -5.25 18.34 4.72
N ALA A 13 -4.42 17.41 5.23
CA ALA A 13 -3.56 16.57 4.40
C ALA A 13 -4.37 15.71 3.43
N TYR A 14 -5.47 15.11 3.88
CA TYR A 14 -6.38 14.36 2.99
C TYR A 14 -7.08 15.26 1.96
N GLN A 15 -7.46 16.48 2.32
CA GLN A 15 -8.00 17.45 1.34
C GLN A 15 -6.98 17.74 0.23
N HIS A 16 -5.71 17.95 0.59
CA HIS A 16 -4.64 18.13 -0.39
C HIS A 16 -4.44 16.87 -1.26
N ALA A 17 -4.41 15.68 -0.64
CA ALA A 17 -4.29 14.42 -1.38
C ALA A 17 -5.44 14.23 -2.39
N LEU A 18 -6.67 14.60 -2.02
CA LEU A 18 -7.83 14.57 -2.92
C LEU A 18 -7.72 15.61 -4.05
N GLN A 19 -7.18 16.80 -3.80
CA GLN A 19 -6.90 17.78 -4.86
C GLN A 19 -5.85 17.26 -5.85
N VAL A 20 -4.77 16.65 -5.35
CA VAL A 20 -3.76 15.99 -6.20
C VAL A 20 -4.41 14.88 -7.02
N ARG A 21 -5.28 14.06 -6.41
CA ARG A 21 -6.03 13.01 -7.12
C ARG A 21 -6.87 13.59 -8.26
N GLN A 22 -7.61 14.68 -8.05
CA GLN A 22 -8.39 15.34 -9.10
C GLN A 22 -7.50 15.89 -10.22
N ALA A 23 -6.37 16.50 -9.88
CA ALA A 23 -5.41 16.98 -10.87
C ALA A 23 -4.81 15.85 -11.72
N ARG A 24 -4.55 14.68 -11.12
CA ARG A 24 -4.07 13.49 -11.85
C ARG A 24 -5.13 12.93 -12.79
N ILE A 25 -6.39 12.85 -12.32
CA ILE A 25 -7.53 12.44 -13.18
C ILE A 25 -7.70 13.40 -14.36
N ALA A 26 -7.61 14.71 -14.13
CA ALA A 26 -7.70 15.71 -15.19
C ALA A 26 -6.58 15.60 -16.23
N ARG A 27 -5.43 15.02 -15.88
CA ARG A 27 -4.32 14.69 -16.80
C ARG A 27 -4.50 13.34 -17.49
N GLY A 28 -5.62 12.65 -17.30
CA GLY A 28 -5.94 11.38 -17.93
C GLY A 28 -5.35 10.14 -17.21
N GLU A 29 -5.04 10.24 -15.93
CA GLU A 29 -4.71 9.08 -15.11
C GLU A 29 -5.98 8.49 -14.48
N HIS A 30 -6.07 7.17 -14.38
CA HIS A 30 -7.26 6.50 -13.85
C HIS A 30 -6.95 5.84 -12.50
N PRO A 31 -7.66 6.20 -11.41
CA PRO A 31 -7.57 5.48 -10.14
C PRO A 31 -7.94 4.00 -10.32
N LYS A 32 -7.14 3.11 -9.77
CA LYS A 32 -7.33 1.65 -9.84
C LYS A 32 -7.61 1.02 -8.48
N GLY A 33 -7.30 1.72 -7.40
CA GLY A 33 -7.47 1.26 -6.04
C GLY A 33 -6.75 2.14 -5.05
N PHE A 34 -6.54 1.59 -3.88
CA PHE A 34 -5.88 2.26 -2.77
C PHE A 34 -4.76 1.39 -2.22
N LYS A 35 -3.71 2.03 -1.73
CA LYS A 35 -2.72 1.43 -0.84
C LYS A 35 -3.03 1.87 0.58
N ILE A 36 -2.72 1.01 1.54
CA ILE A 36 -2.85 1.30 2.97
C ILE A 36 -1.45 1.28 3.57
N GLY A 37 -1.04 2.37 4.18
CA GLY A 37 0.27 2.51 4.83
C GLY A 37 0.15 2.58 6.35
N PHE A 38 1.28 2.48 7.05
CA PHE A 38 1.36 2.43 8.52
C PHE A 38 0.54 1.30 9.15
N THR A 39 0.49 0.16 8.49
CA THR A 39 -0.21 -1.03 8.99
C THR A 39 0.59 -1.81 10.05
N ASN A 40 1.87 -1.52 10.21
CA ASN A 40 2.68 -2.06 11.30
C ASN A 40 2.70 -1.09 12.49
N ALA A 41 1.98 -1.43 13.56
CA ALA A 41 1.89 -0.58 14.75
C ALA A 41 3.24 -0.31 15.45
N SER A 42 4.25 -1.17 15.24
CA SER A 42 5.57 -0.98 15.85
C SER A 42 6.31 0.29 15.40
N ILE A 43 5.92 0.87 14.26
CA ILE A 43 6.52 2.10 13.73
C ILE A 43 5.73 3.37 14.08
N TRP A 44 4.56 3.26 14.69
CA TRP A 44 3.66 4.39 14.93
C TRP A 44 4.27 5.47 15.82
N GLU A 45 4.93 5.08 16.90
CA GLU A 45 5.62 6.02 17.79
C GLU A 45 6.68 6.84 17.04
N ARG A 46 7.48 6.15 16.21
CA ARG A 46 8.55 6.77 15.42
C ARG A 46 8.02 7.85 14.47
N TYR A 47 6.88 7.59 13.81
CA TYR A 47 6.30 8.49 12.81
C TYR A 47 5.17 9.36 13.36
N ARG A 48 4.87 9.24 14.68
CA ARG A 48 3.81 9.98 15.37
C ARG A 48 2.47 9.83 14.68
N VAL A 49 2.13 8.60 14.33
CA VAL A 49 0.83 8.21 13.79
C VAL A 49 0.09 7.38 14.83
N ASP A 50 -1.23 7.34 14.75
CA ASP A 50 -2.14 6.62 15.63
C ASP A 50 -3.07 5.66 14.86
N GLY A 51 -2.77 5.42 13.58
CA GLY A 51 -3.51 4.50 12.73
C GLY A 51 -3.00 4.45 11.29
N PRO A 52 -3.57 3.56 10.48
CA PRO A 52 -3.26 3.46 9.06
C PRO A 52 -3.64 4.72 8.28
N ILE A 53 -2.92 4.95 7.19
CA ILE A 53 -3.26 5.97 6.19
C ILE A 53 -3.50 5.29 4.84
N TRP A 54 -4.12 6.01 3.91
CA TRP A 54 -4.32 5.50 2.55
C TRP A 54 -3.84 6.48 1.48
N GLY A 55 -3.52 5.93 0.31
CA GLY A 55 -3.17 6.67 -0.89
C GLY A 55 -3.80 6.04 -2.12
N THR A 56 -3.93 6.82 -3.22
CA THR A 56 -4.52 6.32 -4.47
C THR A 56 -3.46 5.67 -5.35
N VAL A 57 -3.75 4.46 -5.83
CA VAL A 57 -2.99 3.77 -6.88
C VAL A 57 -3.63 4.08 -8.24
N TYR A 58 -2.80 4.37 -9.25
CA TYR A 58 -3.26 4.75 -10.60
C TYR A 58 -2.80 3.72 -11.64
N ASP A 59 -3.49 3.71 -12.78
CA ASP A 59 -3.14 2.86 -13.93
C ASP A 59 -1.69 3.01 -14.38
N ARG A 60 -1.15 4.24 -14.34
CA ARG A 60 0.25 4.53 -14.74
C ARG A 60 1.29 4.11 -13.71
N THR A 61 0.88 3.79 -12.49
CA THR A 61 1.79 3.36 -11.42
C THR A 61 1.61 1.89 -11.05
N LEU A 62 0.64 1.20 -11.68
CA LEU A 62 0.30 -0.20 -11.46
C LEU A 62 0.79 -1.05 -12.63
N SER A 63 1.43 -2.15 -12.34
CA SER A 63 1.82 -3.18 -13.30
C SER A 63 1.61 -4.58 -12.74
N PHE A 64 1.52 -5.57 -13.63
CA PHE A 64 1.34 -6.97 -13.29
C PHE A 64 2.48 -7.80 -13.86
N CYS A 65 2.85 -8.87 -13.14
CA CYS A 65 3.85 -9.82 -13.59
C CYS A 65 3.47 -11.26 -13.19
N ASP A 66 4.12 -12.23 -13.78
CA ASP A 66 4.01 -13.65 -13.40
C ASP A 66 5.40 -14.15 -12.93
N GLY A 67 5.66 -13.99 -11.63
CA GLY A 67 6.89 -14.41 -10.98
C GLY A 67 8.08 -13.45 -11.11
N GLN A 68 8.24 -12.78 -12.26
CA GLN A 68 9.31 -11.81 -12.47
C GLN A 68 8.79 -10.54 -13.12
N GLY A 69 9.34 -9.39 -12.73
CA GLY A 69 8.96 -8.10 -13.30
C GLY A 69 10.06 -7.07 -13.13
N SER A 70 9.91 -5.95 -13.87
CA SER A 70 10.84 -4.82 -13.81
C SER A 70 10.08 -3.55 -13.51
N VAL A 71 10.65 -2.73 -12.64
CA VAL A 71 10.10 -1.43 -12.27
C VAL A 71 11.15 -0.35 -12.49
N ARG A 72 10.78 0.70 -13.22
CA ARG A 72 11.65 1.88 -13.40
C ARG A 72 11.60 2.75 -12.15
N ILE A 73 12.77 3.04 -11.60
CA ILE A 73 12.93 3.85 -10.38
C ILE A 73 13.67 5.18 -10.63
N ASP A 74 14.08 5.44 -11.86
CA ASP A 74 14.87 6.61 -12.26
C ASP A 74 14.14 7.96 -12.08
N GLN A 75 12.82 7.93 -11.94
CA GLN A 75 11.98 9.11 -11.72
C GLN A 75 11.42 9.18 -10.29
N LEU A 76 11.88 8.31 -9.39
CA LEU A 76 11.41 8.26 -8.02
C LEU A 76 12.40 8.93 -7.05
N CYS A 77 11.85 9.61 -6.05
CA CYS A 77 12.62 10.26 -5.00
C CYS A 77 12.93 9.30 -3.87
N GLN A 78 14.21 8.98 -3.65
CA GLN A 78 14.68 8.13 -2.54
C GLN A 78 13.89 6.80 -2.44
N PRO A 79 13.77 5.98 -3.52
CA PRO A 79 12.87 4.84 -3.54
C PRO A 79 13.25 3.77 -2.51
N ARG A 80 12.21 3.14 -1.91
CA ARG A 80 12.31 1.93 -1.08
C ARG A 80 11.33 0.90 -1.57
N ILE A 81 11.59 -0.37 -1.27
CA ILE A 81 10.73 -1.50 -1.64
C ILE A 81 10.01 -2.03 -0.40
N GLU A 82 8.71 -2.30 -0.54
CA GLU A 82 7.87 -2.91 0.49
C GLU A 82 7.14 -4.11 -0.10
N PRO A 83 7.22 -5.31 0.55
CA PRO A 83 6.38 -6.44 0.16
C PRO A 83 4.94 -6.20 0.62
N GLU A 84 3.97 -6.59 -0.21
CA GLU A 84 2.56 -6.32 0.00
C GLU A 84 1.68 -7.54 -0.23
N VAL A 85 0.54 -7.59 0.45
CA VAL A 85 -0.61 -8.41 0.06
C VAL A 85 -1.57 -7.54 -0.73
N VAL A 86 -1.88 -7.95 -1.95
CA VAL A 86 -2.77 -7.20 -2.84
C VAL A 86 -4.09 -7.94 -3.00
N PHE A 87 -5.18 -7.25 -2.70
CA PHE A 87 -6.54 -7.74 -2.90
C PHE A 87 -7.13 -7.17 -4.19
N GLY A 88 -7.55 -8.05 -5.09
CA GLY A 88 -8.36 -7.67 -6.25
C GLY A 88 -9.83 -7.76 -5.91
N MET A 89 -10.51 -6.63 -5.98
CA MET A 89 -11.92 -6.53 -5.60
C MET A 89 -12.83 -6.79 -6.80
N ARG A 90 -13.85 -7.63 -6.64
CA ARG A 90 -14.92 -7.80 -7.64
C ARG A 90 -15.99 -6.72 -7.53
N THR A 91 -16.20 -6.20 -6.33
CA THR A 91 -17.16 -5.14 -6.03
C THR A 91 -16.55 -4.16 -5.05
N THR A 92 -17.04 -2.92 -5.04
CA THR A 92 -16.69 -1.96 -3.99
C THR A 92 -17.39 -2.35 -2.69
N PRO A 93 -16.66 -2.62 -1.60
CA PRO A 93 -17.29 -2.91 -0.31
C PRO A 93 -18.03 -1.66 0.20
N PRO A 94 -19.12 -1.84 0.99
CA PRO A 94 -19.81 -0.73 1.63
C PRO A 94 -18.91 -0.06 2.69
N ALA A 95 -19.25 1.18 3.06
CA ALA A 95 -18.44 1.95 4.03
C ALA A 95 -18.43 1.34 5.44
N ASP A 96 -19.46 0.57 5.77
CA ASP A 96 -19.64 -0.16 7.03
C ASP A 96 -19.34 -1.66 6.88
N ALA A 97 -18.49 -2.01 5.93
CA ALA A 97 -18.16 -3.40 5.63
C ALA A 97 -17.66 -4.13 6.88
N THR A 98 -18.26 -5.30 7.12
CA THR A 98 -17.75 -6.30 8.08
C THR A 98 -16.63 -7.12 7.43
N LEU A 99 -15.88 -7.88 8.21
CA LEU A 99 -14.88 -8.81 7.71
C LEU A 99 -15.48 -9.79 6.68
N HIS A 100 -16.71 -10.28 6.93
CA HIS A 100 -17.44 -11.15 6.02
C HIS A 100 -17.77 -10.46 4.67
N THR A 101 -18.31 -9.24 4.70
CA THR A 101 -18.64 -8.51 3.47
C THR A 101 -17.41 -8.06 2.69
N LEU A 102 -16.30 -7.78 3.38
CA LEU A 102 -14.99 -7.56 2.74
C LEU A 102 -14.52 -8.82 2.02
N PHE A 103 -14.57 -9.99 2.69
CA PHE A 103 -14.23 -11.28 2.10
C PHE A 103 -15.05 -11.55 0.83
N GLU A 104 -16.36 -11.36 0.85
CA GLU A 104 -17.22 -11.55 -0.31
C GLU A 104 -16.91 -10.58 -1.46
N ALA A 105 -16.37 -9.40 -1.17
CA ALA A 105 -15.98 -8.41 -2.17
C ALA A 105 -14.65 -8.73 -2.86
N ILE A 106 -13.83 -9.64 -2.32
CA ILE A 106 -12.53 -10.02 -2.90
C ILE A 106 -12.74 -11.05 -4.02
N GLU A 107 -12.06 -10.86 -5.15
CA GLU A 107 -12.01 -11.81 -6.25
C GLU A 107 -10.74 -12.68 -6.21
N TRP A 108 -9.61 -12.05 -5.96
CA TRP A 108 -8.29 -12.70 -5.93
C TRP A 108 -7.36 -12.03 -4.93
N VAL A 109 -6.34 -12.76 -4.52
CA VAL A 109 -5.22 -12.26 -3.71
C VAL A 109 -3.92 -12.46 -4.49
N ALA A 110 -2.97 -11.55 -4.33
CA ALA A 110 -1.65 -11.69 -4.94
C ALA A 110 -0.56 -11.13 -4.02
N PRO A 111 0.68 -11.67 -4.08
CA PRO A 111 1.82 -10.96 -3.56
C PRO A 111 2.11 -9.75 -4.44
N GLY A 112 2.63 -8.67 -3.86
CA GLY A 112 3.05 -7.50 -4.59
C GLY A 112 4.30 -6.86 -4.00
N PHE A 113 4.87 -5.94 -4.77
CA PHE A 113 5.89 -5.03 -4.26
C PHE A 113 5.43 -3.60 -4.52
N GLU A 114 5.33 -2.82 -3.48
CA GLU A 114 5.24 -1.38 -3.62
C GLU A 114 6.65 -0.78 -3.64
N ILE A 115 6.88 0.14 -4.58
CA ILE A 115 8.03 1.02 -4.52
C ILE A 115 7.50 2.35 -4.01
N VAL A 116 7.78 2.61 -2.75
CA VAL A 116 7.46 3.87 -2.09
C VAL A 116 8.57 4.89 -2.32
N GLN A 117 8.22 6.16 -2.24
CA GLN A 117 9.15 7.26 -2.41
C GLN A 117 8.88 8.36 -1.39
N SER A 118 9.88 9.17 -1.09
CA SER A 118 9.71 10.34 -0.24
C SER A 118 10.27 11.60 -0.90
N HIS A 119 9.43 12.64 -1.00
CA HIS A 119 9.85 13.98 -1.38
C HIS A 119 10.44 14.77 -0.20
N LYS A 120 10.34 14.24 1.01
CA LYS A 120 11.04 14.76 2.19
C LYS A 120 12.44 14.16 2.28
N LYS A 121 13.43 15.02 2.49
CA LYS A 121 14.84 14.61 2.60
C LYS A 121 15.01 13.59 3.72
N ASP A 122 15.81 12.56 3.45
CA ASP A 122 16.20 11.52 4.42
C ASP A 122 15.03 10.79 5.08
N TRP A 123 13.84 10.82 4.43
CA TRP A 123 12.61 10.21 4.97
C TRP A 123 12.17 10.83 6.31
N LEU A 124 12.51 12.10 6.55
CA LEU A 124 12.11 12.82 7.75
C LEU A 124 10.77 13.53 7.52
N PHE A 125 9.69 12.86 7.84
CA PHE A 125 8.31 13.31 7.62
C PHE A 125 7.42 13.02 8.82
N GLN A 126 6.24 13.64 8.84
CA GLN A 126 5.12 13.32 9.71
C GLN A 126 3.99 12.66 8.91
N ALA A 127 2.99 12.08 9.58
CA ALA A 127 1.85 11.42 8.94
C ALA A 127 1.17 12.29 7.87
N ALA A 128 0.94 13.56 8.18
CA ALA A 128 0.31 14.50 7.25
C ALA A 128 1.13 14.75 5.98
N ASP A 129 2.46 14.73 6.06
CA ASP A 129 3.33 14.80 4.89
C ASP A 129 3.13 13.56 3.99
N CYS A 130 3.09 12.36 4.60
CA CYS A 130 2.86 11.11 3.87
C CYS A 130 1.49 11.10 3.17
N ILE A 131 0.44 11.53 3.86
CA ILE A 131 -0.92 11.61 3.31
C ILE A 131 -0.94 12.57 2.12
N THR A 132 -0.38 13.77 2.27
CA THR A 132 -0.31 14.78 1.21
C THR A 132 0.47 14.27 0.00
N ASP A 133 1.50 13.45 0.23
CA ASP A 133 2.32 12.78 -0.80
C ASP A 133 1.68 11.47 -1.31
N GLY A 134 0.36 11.33 -1.18
CA GLY A 134 -0.39 10.19 -1.70
C GLY A 134 -0.06 8.85 -1.04
N GLY A 135 0.28 8.85 0.26
CA GLY A 135 0.71 7.66 0.98
C GLY A 135 2.12 7.18 0.58
N LEU A 136 2.95 8.08 0.06
CA LEU A 136 4.30 7.81 -0.46
C LEU A 136 4.32 6.87 -1.68
N HIS A 137 3.17 6.68 -2.35
CA HIS A 137 3.03 5.76 -3.47
C HIS A 137 3.88 6.17 -4.68
N GLY A 138 4.78 5.29 -5.12
CA GLY A 138 5.56 5.45 -6.35
C GLY A 138 5.14 4.49 -7.45
N ARG A 139 5.24 3.18 -7.21
CA ARG A 139 4.87 2.10 -8.15
C ARG A 139 4.32 0.91 -7.39
N LEU A 140 3.40 0.16 -7.99
CA LEU A 140 2.95 -1.14 -7.51
C LEU A 140 3.14 -2.19 -8.59
N LEU A 141 3.89 -3.25 -8.28
CA LEU A 141 4.04 -4.44 -9.10
C LEU A 141 3.28 -5.58 -8.44
N VAL A 142 2.22 -6.04 -9.10
CA VAL A 142 1.38 -7.14 -8.61
C VAL A 142 1.83 -8.45 -9.24
N GLY A 143 2.09 -9.44 -8.42
CA GLY A 143 2.50 -10.77 -8.83
C GLY A 143 1.33 -11.63 -9.32
N LYS A 144 1.55 -12.95 -9.33
CA LYS A 144 0.55 -13.92 -9.78
C LYS A 144 -0.72 -13.86 -8.93
N ARG A 145 -1.85 -13.57 -9.56
CA ARG A 145 -3.15 -13.54 -8.92
C ARG A 145 -3.64 -14.95 -8.62
N VAL A 146 -4.10 -15.18 -7.40
CA VAL A 146 -4.68 -16.45 -6.95
C VAL A 146 -6.16 -16.20 -6.65
N PRO A 147 -7.10 -16.91 -7.31
CA PRO A 147 -8.52 -16.76 -7.03
C PRO A 147 -8.83 -17.06 -5.56
N LEU A 148 -9.58 -16.18 -4.90
CA LEU A 148 -9.89 -16.30 -3.47
C LEU A 148 -10.48 -17.67 -3.13
N ALA A 149 -11.43 -18.16 -3.93
CA ALA A 149 -12.09 -19.45 -3.72
C ALA A 149 -11.15 -20.67 -3.69
N THR A 150 -9.89 -20.52 -4.16
CA THR A 150 -8.91 -21.61 -4.13
C THR A 150 -8.06 -21.63 -2.86
N ILE A 151 -8.08 -20.56 -2.07
CA ILE A 151 -7.21 -20.42 -0.89
C ILE A 151 -7.97 -20.29 0.43
N ALA A 152 -9.21 -19.79 0.41
CA ALA A 152 -10.04 -19.64 1.61
C ALA A 152 -11.52 -19.80 1.28
N GLN A 153 -12.28 -20.37 2.25
CA GLN A 153 -13.72 -20.56 2.15
C GLN A 153 -14.51 -19.64 3.09
N SER A 154 -13.81 -18.86 3.94
CA SER A 154 -14.40 -17.91 4.87
C SER A 154 -13.41 -16.78 5.16
N ALA A 155 -13.92 -15.70 5.72
CA ALA A 155 -13.11 -14.56 6.17
C ALA A 155 -12.06 -14.98 7.21
N ASP A 156 -12.47 -15.77 8.23
CA ASP A 156 -11.58 -16.24 9.29
C ASP A 156 -10.47 -17.16 8.75
N ALA A 157 -10.79 -17.99 7.76
CA ALA A 157 -9.79 -18.82 7.10
C ALA A 157 -8.77 -17.99 6.32
N LEU A 158 -9.22 -16.94 5.64
CA LEU A 158 -8.33 -16.01 4.93
C LEU A 158 -7.45 -15.24 5.92
N GLU A 159 -8.03 -14.69 6.98
CA GLU A 159 -7.32 -13.96 8.03
C GLU A 159 -6.21 -14.85 8.63
N THR A 160 -6.55 -16.08 9.01
CA THR A 160 -5.58 -17.06 9.54
C THR A 160 -4.46 -17.34 8.54
N LEU A 161 -4.80 -17.58 7.28
CA LEU A 161 -3.84 -17.88 6.22
C LEU A 161 -2.88 -16.71 5.99
N LEU A 162 -3.42 -15.51 5.83
CA LEU A 162 -2.64 -14.32 5.53
C LEU A 162 -1.80 -13.89 6.74
N GLY A 163 -2.32 -13.96 7.96
CA GLY A 163 -1.56 -13.67 9.18
C GLY A 163 -0.34 -14.58 9.36
N ALA A 164 -0.45 -15.85 8.93
CA ALA A 164 0.62 -16.84 9.01
C ALA A 164 1.58 -16.81 7.82
N CYS A 165 1.30 -16.08 6.74
CA CYS A 165 2.19 -16.07 5.58
C CYS A 165 3.51 -15.35 5.91
N GLU A 166 4.62 -15.90 5.36
CA GLU A 166 5.96 -15.34 5.55
C GLU A 166 6.51 -14.80 4.23
N VAL A 167 7.32 -13.76 4.33
CA VAL A 167 8.04 -13.17 3.22
C VAL A 167 9.52 -13.01 3.58
N GLN A 168 10.39 -13.32 2.63
CA GLN A 168 11.82 -13.07 2.74
C GLN A 168 12.27 -12.15 1.60
N LEU A 169 12.98 -11.08 1.94
CA LEU A 169 13.61 -10.19 0.99
C LEU A 169 15.09 -10.55 0.84
N SER A 170 15.51 -10.74 -0.38
CA SER A 170 16.91 -10.97 -0.72
C SER A 170 17.37 -10.04 -1.82
N LYS A 171 18.63 -9.63 -1.80
CA LYS A 171 19.26 -8.82 -2.85
C LYS A 171 20.48 -9.54 -3.39
N THR A 172 20.51 -9.82 -4.69
CA THR A 172 21.60 -10.56 -5.34
C THR A 172 21.96 -11.88 -4.64
N GLY A 173 20.92 -12.58 -4.13
CA GLY A 173 21.07 -13.85 -3.39
C GLY A 173 21.41 -13.71 -1.91
N ALA A 174 21.71 -12.52 -1.40
CA ALA A 174 21.96 -12.29 0.02
C ALA A 174 20.65 -11.95 0.75
N PHE A 175 20.41 -12.59 1.89
CA PHE A 175 19.28 -12.29 2.78
C PHE A 175 19.38 -10.83 3.28
N ILE A 176 18.27 -10.10 3.25
CA ILE A 176 18.18 -8.73 3.74
C ILE A 176 17.25 -8.67 4.95
N GLU A 177 16.02 -9.18 4.82
CA GLU A 177 14.98 -9.04 5.84
C GLU A 177 13.91 -10.10 5.66
N GLN A 178 13.16 -10.38 6.73
CA GLN A 178 11.95 -11.21 6.67
C GLN A 178 10.81 -10.55 7.44
N GLY A 179 9.59 -10.89 7.06
CA GLY A 179 8.37 -10.45 7.71
C GLY A 179 7.28 -11.52 7.65
N CYS A 180 6.18 -11.25 8.32
CA CYS A 180 5.00 -12.10 8.25
C CYS A 180 3.73 -11.24 8.14
N GLY A 181 2.64 -11.86 7.70
CA GLY A 181 1.36 -11.18 7.54
C GLY A 181 0.84 -10.58 8.84
N ALA A 182 1.11 -11.21 9.98
CA ALA A 182 0.72 -10.69 11.30
C ALA A 182 1.30 -9.30 11.62
N ASN A 183 2.36 -8.85 10.94
CA ASN A 183 2.88 -7.49 11.07
C ASN A 183 1.87 -6.43 10.59
N VAL A 184 0.90 -6.82 9.75
CA VAL A 184 -0.17 -5.96 9.25
C VAL A 184 -1.35 -6.04 10.23
N LEU A 185 -1.23 -5.39 11.39
CA LEU A 185 -2.29 -5.31 12.44
C LEU A 185 -2.87 -6.67 12.87
N GLY A 186 -2.07 -7.75 12.78
CA GLY A 186 -2.48 -9.12 13.08
C GLY A 186 -2.73 -9.98 11.83
N SER A 187 -3.31 -9.41 10.78
CA SER A 187 -3.48 -10.01 9.44
C SER A 187 -3.77 -8.90 8.41
N PRO A 188 -3.29 -9.06 7.18
CA PRO A 188 -3.69 -8.20 6.07
C PRO A 188 -5.18 -8.17 5.82
#